data_c2db966cb651fc52a852bb7a5693cfb4
#
_entry.id   c2db966cb651fc52a852bb7a5693cfb4
#
_cell.length_a   1.000
_cell.length_b   1.000
_cell.length_c   1.000
_cell.angle_alpha   90.00
_cell.angle_beta   90.00
_cell.angle_gamma   90.00
#
_symmetry.space_group_name_H-M   'P 1'
#
loop_
_entity.id
_entity.type
_entity.pdbx_description
1 polymer ?
#
loop_
_entity_poly.entity_id
_entity_poly.type
_entity_poly.pdbx_seq_one_letter_code
_entity_poly.pdbx_strand_id
1 'polypeptide(L)'
;MAYKDRKRIMELVASKDLFLLDGDGTLYLWDKAYNGSNLFIKKLKELKKNFIILSNNDSQSKENRLELLSKELGIEFEENQLLLPNDIIEDFMLKKHIKRFDGLISEDLKKELSKKGFIADIKRPEIIIIGFDVDLNYKKLIRVITHINNGVKFILTHSDPLCPYRNKQEIPDAGLMVNMVSEATKKTPSNKFGKPYKSTINYIIKKYGCNRGNMLIIGDRINTDIKMAVENDISSIWITGGKRTNPVNYYPTESVSSIGELYNIIKMM
;
A
#
# COMPACT_ATOMS: atom_id res chain seq x y z
N MET A 1 -27.14 10.13 -1.50
CA MET A 1 -27.10 8.94 -2.39
C MET A 1 -28.51 8.38 -2.56
N ALA A 2 -28.91 8.02 -3.77
CA ALA A 2 -30.22 7.45 -4.05
C ALA A 2 -30.37 6.05 -3.44
N TYR A 3 -31.60 5.60 -3.13
CA TYR A 3 -31.87 4.27 -2.56
C TYR A 3 -31.31 3.13 -3.42
N LYS A 4 -31.41 3.27 -4.74
CA LYS A 4 -30.92 2.28 -5.72
C LYS A 4 -29.40 2.10 -5.64
N ASP A 5 -28.65 3.19 -5.43
CA ASP A 5 -27.19 3.14 -5.31
C ASP A 5 -26.76 2.46 -3.99
N ARG A 6 -27.49 2.70 -2.89
CA ARG A 6 -27.21 2.02 -1.61
C ARG A 6 -27.40 0.50 -1.71
N LYS A 7 -28.46 0.05 -2.38
CA LYS A 7 -28.73 -1.38 -2.59
C LYS A 7 -27.59 -2.04 -3.38
N ARG A 8 -27.09 -1.41 -4.45
CA ARG A 8 -25.96 -1.93 -5.25
C ARG A 8 -24.67 -2.06 -4.40
N ILE A 9 -24.38 -1.09 -3.55
CA ILE A 9 -23.22 -1.16 -2.65
C ILE A 9 -23.39 -2.30 -1.63
N MET A 10 -24.57 -2.49 -1.05
CA MET A 10 -24.83 -3.61 -0.13
C MET A 10 -24.66 -4.96 -0.82
N GLU A 11 -25.21 -5.14 -2.02
CA GLU A 11 -25.05 -6.34 -2.84
C GLU A 11 -23.58 -6.60 -3.17
N LEU A 12 -22.83 -5.56 -3.54
CA LEU A 12 -21.40 -5.63 -3.81
C LEU A 12 -20.64 -6.11 -2.57
N VAL A 13 -20.86 -5.48 -1.42
CA VAL A 13 -20.20 -5.84 -0.16
C VAL A 13 -20.58 -7.27 0.27
N ALA A 14 -21.85 -7.66 0.13
CA ALA A 14 -22.32 -9.01 0.45
C ALA A 14 -21.60 -10.09 -0.38
N SER A 15 -21.38 -9.82 -1.67
CA SER A 15 -20.81 -10.77 -2.63
C SER A 15 -19.29 -11.00 -2.50
N LYS A 16 -18.57 -10.23 -1.66
CA LYS A 16 -17.12 -10.30 -1.56
C LYS A 16 -16.66 -10.92 -0.24
N ASP A 17 -15.52 -11.60 -0.28
CA ASP A 17 -14.96 -12.34 0.87
C ASP A 17 -13.73 -11.66 1.46
N LEU A 18 -12.91 -10.98 0.62
CA LEU A 18 -11.68 -10.32 1.04
C LEU A 18 -11.71 -8.83 0.66
N PHE A 19 -11.57 -7.99 1.66
CA PHE A 19 -11.54 -6.53 1.53
C PHE A 19 -10.11 -6.03 1.62
N LEU A 20 -9.64 -5.34 0.59
CA LEU A 20 -8.35 -4.66 0.56
C LEU A 20 -8.61 -3.18 0.84
N LEU A 21 -8.26 -2.75 2.05
CA LEU A 21 -8.57 -1.43 2.56
C LEU A 21 -7.31 -0.57 2.51
N ASP A 22 -7.36 0.52 1.77
CA ASP A 22 -6.31 1.53 1.90
C ASP A 22 -6.33 2.15 3.30
N GLY A 23 -5.15 2.58 3.75
CA GLY A 23 -4.98 3.18 5.07
C GLY A 23 -5.08 4.69 5.05
N ASP A 24 -4.01 5.33 4.58
CA ASP A 24 -3.84 6.79 4.59
C ASP A 24 -4.75 7.48 3.57
N GLY A 25 -5.70 8.27 4.04
CA GLY A 25 -6.72 8.93 3.21
C GLY A 25 -8.07 8.22 3.19
N THR A 26 -8.12 6.96 3.60
CA THR A 26 -9.32 6.12 3.60
C THR A 26 -9.82 5.79 5.01
N LEU A 27 -9.00 5.14 5.84
CA LEU A 27 -9.33 4.78 7.22
C LEU A 27 -8.86 5.81 8.24
N TYR A 28 -7.74 6.43 7.97
CA TYR A 28 -7.11 7.44 8.84
C TYR A 28 -6.29 8.42 7.98
N LEU A 29 -5.89 9.53 8.62
CA LEU A 29 -4.89 10.43 8.06
C LEU A 29 -3.88 10.76 9.17
N TRP A 30 -2.61 10.42 8.94
CA TRP A 30 -1.51 10.46 9.92
C TRP A 30 -1.80 9.61 11.15
N ASP A 31 -2.10 10.25 12.28
CA ASP A 31 -2.42 9.66 13.59
C ASP A 31 -3.90 9.79 13.98
N LYS A 32 -4.79 10.11 13.02
CA LYS A 32 -6.20 10.34 13.31
C LYS A 32 -7.13 9.53 12.42
N ALA A 33 -7.91 8.64 13.03
CA ALA A 33 -8.94 7.89 12.33
C ALA A 33 -10.05 8.80 11.79
N TYR A 34 -10.55 8.49 10.59
CA TYR A 34 -11.75 9.12 10.07
C TYR A 34 -12.99 8.64 10.81
N ASN A 35 -14.00 9.51 10.89
CA ASN A 35 -15.27 9.16 11.51
C ASN A 35 -15.90 7.94 10.81
N GLY A 36 -16.23 6.92 11.58
CA GLY A 36 -16.83 5.68 11.11
C GLY A 36 -15.84 4.58 10.73
N SER A 37 -14.53 4.83 10.68
CA SER A 37 -13.54 3.80 10.31
C SER A 37 -13.55 2.61 11.25
N ASN A 38 -13.53 2.84 12.56
CA ASN A 38 -13.60 1.78 13.55
C ASN A 38 -14.93 0.99 13.49
N LEU A 39 -16.04 1.68 13.25
CA LEU A 39 -17.36 1.06 13.11
C LEU A 39 -17.43 0.20 11.83
N PHE A 40 -16.83 0.69 10.74
CA PHE A 40 -16.76 -0.07 9.50
C PHE A 40 -15.96 -1.38 9.65
N ILE A 41 -14.78 -1.31 10.29
CA ILE A 41 -13.97 -2.52 10.56
C ILE A 41 -14.72 -3.50 11.47
N LYS A 42 -15.36 -3.01 12.55
CA LYS A 42 -16.19 -3.85 13.43
C LYS A 42 -17.32 -4.51 12.66
N LYS A 43 -17.99 -3.78 11.75
CA LYS A 43 -19.05 -4.32 10.92
C LYS A 43 -18.57 -5.40 9.95
N LEU A 44 -17.39 -5.26 9.36
CA LEU A 44 -16.78 -6.33 8.55
C LEU A 44 -16.54 -7.60 9.39
N LYS A 45 -16.05 -7.45 10.64
CA LYS A 45 -15.87 -8.57 11.57
C LYS A 45 -17.22 -9.24 11.90
N GLU A 46 -18.28 -8.47 12.19
CA GLU A 46 -19.63 -8.98 12.42
C GLU A 46 -20.17 -9.77 11.21
N LEU A 47 -19.95 -9.26 10.01
CA LEU A 47 -20.32 -9.91 8.75
C LEU A 47 -19.41 -11.09 8.37
N LYS A 48 -18.43 -11.43 9.23
CA LYS A 48 -17.42 -12.47 9.00
C LYS A 48 -16.65 -12.29 7.68
N LYS A 49 -16.41 -11.05 7.30
CA LYS A 49 -15.62 -10.70 6.11
C LYS A 49 -14.14 -10.59 6.48
N ASN A 50 -13.29 -11.19 5.67
CA ASN A 50 -11.84 -11.00 5.79
C ASN A 50 -11.43 -9.64 5.26
N PHE A 51 -10.46 -9.01 5.88
CA PHE A 51 -9.91 -7.75 5.39
C PHE A 51 -8.40 -7.65 5.65
N ILE A 52 -7.75 -6.86 4.81
CA ILE A 52 -6.33 -6.52 4.89
C ILE A 52 -6.23 -5.01 4.71
N ILE A 53 -5.56 -4.33 5.62
CA ILE A 53 -5.14 -2.94 5.41
C ILE A 53 -3.92 -3.00 4.49
N LEU A 54 -4.08 -2.46 3.29
CA LEU A 54 -3.07 -2.45 2.23
C LEU A 54 -2.50 -1.05 2.09
N SER A 55 -1.33 -0.81 2.64
CA SER A 55 -0.67 0.50 2.61
C SER A 55 0.62 0.47 1.78
N ASN A 56 0.91 1.58 1.09
CA ASN A 56 2.20 1.80 0.43
C ASN A 56 3.26 2.40 1.39
N ASN A 57 2.88 2.70 2.62
CA ASN A 57 3.77 3.35 3.57
C ASN A 57 4.82 2.36 4.10
N ASP A 58 6.05 2.46 3.62
CA ASP A 58 7.22 1.68 4.01
C ASP A 58 8.19 2.48 4.92
N SER A 59 7.72 3.61 5.47
CA SER A 59 8.53 4.48 6.33
C SER A 59 8.83 3.91 7.71
N GLN A 60 8.01 2.97 8.18
CA GLN A 60 8.08 2.33 9.49
C GLN A 60 8.09 0.81 9.38
N SER A 61 8.52 0.15 10.47
CA SER A 61 8.37 -1.30 10.58
C SER A 61 6.89 -1.69 10.66
N LYS A 62 6.59 -2.92 10.26
CA LYS A 62 5.24 -3.48 10.34
C LYS A 62 4.70 -3.49 11.78
N GLU A 63 5.56 -3.81 12.75
CA GLU A 63 5.23 -3.82 14.18
C GLU A 63 4.77 -2.42 14.65
N ASN A 64 5.57 -1.38 14.39
CA ASN A 64 5.24 0.00 14.74
C ASN A 64 3.93 0.46 14.07
N ARG A 65 3.72 0.04 12.81
CA ARG A 65 2.52 0.41 12.07
C ARG A 65 1.25 -0.27 12.61
N LEU A 66 1.33 -1.53 13.03
CA LEU A 66 0.22 -2.25 13.67
C LEU A 66 -0.15 -1.62 15.02
N GLU A 67 0.85 -1.26 15.83
CA GLU A 67 0.62 -0.58 17.10
C GLU A 67 -0.10 0.76 16.90
N LEU A 68 0.38 1.58 15.95
CA LEU A 68 -0.26 2.85 15.61
C LEU A 68 -1.71 2.65 15.15
N LEU A 69 -1.95 1.71 14.22
CA LEU A 69 -3.29 1.40 13.73
C LEU A 69 -4.24 0.95 14.83
N SER A 70 -3.76 0.08 15.71
CA SER A 70 -4.56 -0.45 16.83
C SER A 70 -4.95 0.67 17.79
N LYS A 71 -4.02 1.57 18.09
CA LYS A 71 -4.26 2.74 18.93
C LYS A 71 -5.27 3.70 18.29
N GLU A 72 -5.07 4.06 17.04
CA GLU A 72 -5.90 5.09 16.37
C GLU A 72 -7.32 4.61 16.05
N LEU A 73 -7.48 3.34 15.69
CA LEU A 73 -8.79 2.77 15.39
C LEU A 73 -9.49 2.17 16.62
N GLY A 74 -8.78 2.00 17.75
CA GLY A 74 -9.32 1.35 18.95
C GLY A 74 -9.71 -0.12 18.69
N ILE A 75 -8.92 -0.80 17.86
CA ILE A 75 -9.16 -2.19 17.43
C ILE A 75 -7.80 -2.90 17.39
N GLU A 76 -7.72 -4.07 17.98
CA GLU A 76 -6.55 -4.93 17.80
C GLU A 76 -6.54 -5.56 16.41
N PHE A 77 -5.38 -5.52 15.76
CA PHE A 77 -5.13 -6.10 14.46
C PHE A 77 -4.11 -7.23 14.56
N GLU A 78 -4.39 -8.30 13.85
CA GLU A 78 -3.43 -9.38 13.64
C GLU A 78 -2.40 -8.98 12.58
N GLU A 79 -1.21 -9.57 12.63
CA GLU A 79 -0.13 -9.28 11.67
C GLU A 79 -0.54 -9.53 10.21
N ASN A 80 -1.37 -10.54 9.97
CA ASN A 80 -1.88 -10.89 8.66
C ASN A 80 -2.94 -9.89 8.11
N GLN A 81 -3.45 -8.99 8.96
CA GLN A 81 -4.41 -7.95 8.58
C GLN A 81 -3.74 -6.65 8.12
N LEU A 82 -2.43 -6.58 8.12
CA LEU A 82 -1.66 -5.48 7.53
C LEU A 82 -0.70 -6.03 6.46
N LEU A 83 -0.74 -5.44 5.28
CA LEU A 83 0.20 -5.73 4.20
C LEU A 83 0.91 -4.45 3.77
N LEU A 84 2.22 -4.48 3.89
CA LEU A 84 3.13 -3.42 3.47
C LEU A 84 3.99 -3.90 2.27
N PRO A 85 4.61 -3.00 1.51
CA PRO A 85 5.62 -3.36 0.52
C PRO A 85 6.75 -4.22 1.11
N ASN A 86 7.09 -4.01 2.38
CA ASN A 86 8.11 -4.76 3.13
C ASN A 86 7.87 -6.28 3.07
N ASP A 87 6.62 -6.73 3.29
CA ASP A 87 6.25 -8.15 3.23
C ASP A 87 6.50 -8.77 1.86
N ILE A 88 6.23 -7.99 0.80
CA ILE A 88 6.35 -8.48 -0.58
C ILE A 88 7.81 -8.52 -1.01
N ILE A 89 8.60 -7.53 -0.58
CA ILE A 89 10.04 -7.46 -0.83
C ILE A 89 10.75 -8.61 -0.13
N GLU A 90 10.40 -8.91 1.12
CA GLU A 90 10.92 -10.07 1.85
C GLU A 90 10.67 -11.37 1.09
N ASP A 91 9.41 -11.66 0.72
CA ASP A 91 9.05 -12.87 -0.06
C ASP A 91 9.81 -12.92 -1.41
N PHE A 92 9.96 -11.78 -2.07
CA PHE A 92 10.73 -11.68 -3.32
C PHE A 92 12.19 -12.01 -3.11
N MET A 93 12.84 -11.44 -2.09
CA MET A 93 14.26 -11.69 -1.81
C MET A 93 14.49 -13.15 -1.41
N LEU A 94 13.63 -13.73 -0.57
CA LEU A 94 13.69 -15.16 -0.21
C LEU A 94 13.58 -16.07 -1.43
N LYS A 95 12.60 -15.85 -2.30
CA LYS A 95 12.39 -16.64 -3.53
C LYS A 95 13.54 -16.52 -4.54
N LYS A 96 14.24 -15.41 -4.52
CA LYS A 96 15.40 -15.16 -5.40
C LYS A 96 16.74 -15.50 -4.75
N HIS A 97 16.73 -16.04 -3.53
CA HIS A 97 17.93 -16.34 -2.75
C HIS A 97 18.88 -15.14 -2.58
N ILE A 98 18.32 -13.94 -2.55
CA ILE A 98 19.04 -12.69 -2.32
C ILE A 98 19.25 -12.52 -0.82
N LYS A 99 20.49 -12.27 -0.40
CA LYS A 99 20.82 -12.05 1.03
C LYS A 99 21.32 -10.67 1.33
N ARG A 100 22.01 -10.01 0.40
CA ARG A 100 22.63 -8.70 0.62
C ARG A 100 21.90 -7.63 -0.16
N PHE A 101 21.60 -6.54 0.52
CA PHE A 101 20.93 -5.39 -0.07
C PHE A 101 21.56 -4.06 0.35
N ASP A 102 21.36 -3.04 -0.47
CA ASP A 102 21.52 -1.63 -0.15
C ASP A 102 20.36 -0.86 -0.77
N GLY A 103 20.20 0.42 -0.48
CA GLY A 103 19.12 1.19 -1.10
C GLY A 103 18.96 2.61 -0.58
N LEU A 104 17.92 3.25 -1.11
CA LEU A 104 17.32 4.48 -0.61
C LEU A 104 16.03 4.03 0.10
N ILE A 105 16.14 3.70 1.37
CA ILE A 105 15.08 3.16 2.22
C ILE A 105 15.20 3.69 3.65
N SER A 106 14.10 3.66 4.38
CA SER A 106 14.06 4.04 5.79
C SER A 106 14.95 3.14 6.65
N GLU A 107 15.48 3.68 7.74
CA GLU A 107 16.25 2.86 8.70
C GLU A 107 15.37 1.79 9.36
N ASP A 108 14.06 2.01 9.47
CA ASP A 108 13.14 1.02 10.02
C ASP A 108 12.95 -0.17 9.09
N LEU A 109 12.77 0.05 7.78
CA LEU A 109 12.74 -1.04 6.79
C LEU A 109 14.06 -1.80 6.76
N LYS A 110 15.18 -1.09 6.82
CA LYS A 110 16.50 -1.72 6.86
C LYS A 110 16.69 -2.61 8.09
N LYS A 111 16.28 -2.14 9.29
CA LYS A 111 16.30 -2.93 10.52
C LYS A 111 15.37 -4.13 10.45
N GLU A 112 14.15 -3.96 9.90
CA GLU A 112 13.18 -5.03 9.73
C GLU A 112 13.74 -6.16 8.86
N LEU A 113 14.29 -5.84 7.68
CA LEU A 113 14.93 -6.81 6.80
C LEU A 113 16.12 -7.48 7.49
N SER A 114 16.91 -6.73 8.27
CA SER A 114 18.05 -7.29 9.01
C SER A 114 17.61 -8.26 10.11
N LYS A 115 16.54 -7.98 10.85
CA LYS A 115 15.95 -8.91 11.82
C LYS A 115 15.49 -10.22 11.18
N LYS A 116 15.10 -10.18 9.89
CA LYS A 116 14.68 -11.34 9.09
C LYS A 116 15.84 -12.09 8.41
N GLY A 117 17.08 -11.72 8.72
CA GLY A 117 18.30 -12.42 8.28
C GLY A 117 18.89 -11.91 6.96
N PHE A 118 18.40 -10.80 6.41
CA PHE A 118 19.04 -10.12 5.29
C PHE A 118 20.18 -9.22 5.78
N ILE A 119 21.17 -9.00 4.95
CA ILE A 119 22.39 -8.26 5.28
C ILE A 119 22.42 -6.93 4.53
N ALA A 120 22.38 -5.83 5.26
CA ALA A 120 22.64 -4.52 4.68
C ALA A 120 24.14 -4.40 4.33
N ASP A 121 24.47 -4.44 3.07
CA ASP A 121 25.86 -4.42 2.57
C ASP A 121 26.04 -3.31 1.52
N ILE A 122 26.60 -2.18 1.98
CA ILE A 122 26.86 -1.01 1.13
C ILE A 122 28.01 -1.22 0.14
N LYS A 123 28.82 -2.28 0.30
CA LYS A 123 29.99 -2.55 -0.56
C LYS A 123 29.67 -3.55 -1.67
N ARG A 124 28.89 -4.58 -1.38
CA ARG A 124 28.58 -5.68 -2.30
C ARG A 124 27.13 -6.10 -2.24
N PRO A 125 26.17 -5.19 -2.50
CA PRO A 125 24.77 -5.55 -2.54
C PRO A 125 24.46 -6.44 -3.73
N GLU A 126 23.54 -7.38 -3.56
CA GLU A 126 22.98 -8.23 -4.63
C GLU A 126 21.77 -7.58 -5.28
N ILE A 127 21.13 -6.66 -4.55
CA ILE A 127 19.97 -5.88 -4.99
C ILE A 127 20.02 -4.48 -4.37
N ILE A 128 19.51 -3.50 -5.12
CA ILE A 128 19.21 -2.16 -4.61
C ILE A 128 17.71 -2.02 -4.42
N ILE A 129 17.28 -1.52 -3.26
CA ILE A 129 15.88 -1.24 -2.94
C ILE A 129 15.67 0.28 -2.96
N ILE A 130 14.70 0.74 -3.77
CA ILE A 130 14.28 2.14 -3.79
C ILE A 130 12.91 2.23 -3.13
N GLY A 131 12.82 3.00 -2.06
CA GLY A 131 11.64 3.22 -1.24
C GLY A 131 11.65 4.61 -0.63
N PHE A 132 10.93 4.78 0.48
CA PHE A 132 10.89 6.01 1.25
C PHE A 132 12.19 6.17 2.08
N ASP A 133 12.89 7.28 1.91
CA ASP A 133 14.13 7.59 2.64
C ASP A 133 14.18 9.08 3.04
N VAL A 134 13.77 9.39 4.27
CA VAL A 134 13.83 10.77 4.81
C VAL A 134 15.26 11.24 5.10
N ASP A 135 16.21 10.31 5.21
CA ASP A 135 17.62 10.59 5.45
C ASP A 135 18.44 10.56 4.15
N LEU A 136 17.75 10.68 3.00
CA LEU A 136 18.41 10.76 1.69
C LEU A 136 19.48 11.85 1.70
N ASN A 137 20.67 11.46 1.28
CA ASN A 137 21.77 12.39 1.09
C ASN A 137 22.57 12.04 -0.17
N TYR A 138 23.39 12.98 -0.58
CA TYR A 138 24.13 12.86 -1.84
C TYR A 138 25.08 11.64 -1.87
N LYS A 139 25.65 11.27 -0.70
CA LYS A 139 26.52 10.08 -0.60
C LYS A 139 25.76 8.77 -0.84
N LYS A 140 24.55 8.63 -0.26
CA LYS A 140 23.67 7.49 -0.53
C LYS A 140 23.30 7.42 -2.01
N LEU A 141 22.96 8.56 -2.62
CA LEU A 141 22.56 8.64 -4.02
C LEU A 141 23.70 8.22 -4.95
N ILE A 142 24.91 8.77 -4.79
CA ILE A 142 26.09 8.39 -5.56
C ILE A 142 26.33 6.88 -5.46
N ARG A 143 26.32 6.32 -4.25
CA ARG A 143 26.59 4.91 -4.02
C ARG A 143 25.57 4.02 -4.75
N VAL A 144 24.29 4.30 -4.61
CA VAL A 144 23.21 3.52 -5.24
C VAL A 144 23.31 3.61 -6.77
N ILE A 145 23.48 4.80 -7.34
CA ILE A 145 23.66 4.98 -8.79
C ILE A 145 24.90 4.22 -9.28
N THR A 146 26.02 4.26 -8.54
CA THR A 146 27.24 3.54 -8.90
C THR A 146 26.99 2.03 -8.95
N HIS A 147 26.33 1.44 -7.95
CA HIS A 147 25.99 0.02 -7.95
C HIS A 147 25.10 -0.37 -9.14
N ILE A 148 24.08 0.42 -9.41
CA ILE A 148 23.17 0.18 -10.54
C ILE A 148 23.93 0.27 -11.88
N ASN A 149 24.80 1.27 -12.06
CA ASN A 149 25.62 1.39 -13.27
C ASN A 149 26.56 0.19 -13.44
N ASN A 150 27.10 -0.34 -12.37
CA ASN A 150 27.93 -1.56 -12.34
C ASN A 150 27.12 -2.88 -12.50
N GLY A 151 25.84 -2.79 -12.82
CA GLY A 151 25.04 -3.97 -13.17
C GLY A 151 24.18 -4.55 -12.03
N VAL A 152 24.22 -3.99 -10.82
CA VAL A 152 23.33 -4.42 -9.74
C VAL A 152 21.89 -4.05 -10.11
N LYS A 153 20.96 -5.01 -10.05
CA LYS A 153 19.54 -4.76 -10.30
C LYS A 153 18.94 -3.96 -9.15
N PHE A 154 17.89 -3.20 -9.47
CA PHE A 154 17.13 -2.51 -8.43
C PHE A 154 15.63 -2.78 -8.53
N ILE A 155 14.95 -2.62 -7.40
CA ILE A 155 13.51 -2.82 -7.22
C ILE A 155 12.91 -1.58 -6.59
N LEU A 156 11.60 -1.41 -6.78
CA LEU A 156 10.82 -0.30 -6.24
C LEU A 156 9.80 -0.82 -5.24
N THR A 157 9.71 -0.21 -4.07
CA THR A 157 8.74 -0.57 -3.02
C THR A 157 7.31 -0.16 -3.41
N HIS A 158 7.13 1.07 -3.89
CA HIS A 158 5.87 1.63 -4.39
C HIS A 158 6.14 2.88 -5.23
N SER A 159 5.14 3.36 -5.96
CA SER A 159 5.32 4.46 -6.93
C SER A 159 4.70 5.79 -6.51
N ASP A 160 4.30 5.95 -5.26
CA ASP A 160 3.74 7.22 -4.81
C ASP A 160 4.81 8.33 -4.92
N PRO A 161 4.53 9.44 -5.63
CA PRO A 161 5.51 10.51 -5.79
C PRO A 161 5.64 11.35 -4.52
N LEU A 162 4.56 11.46 -3.77
CA LEU A 162 4.46 12.25 -2.56
C LEU A 162 3.71 11.46 -1.49
N CYS A 163 4.09 11.63 -0.24
CA CYS A 163 3.33 11.14 0.90
C CYS A 163 2.86 12.29 1.81
N PRO A 164 1.72 12.12 2.49
CA PRO A 164 1.25 13.10 3.47
C PRO A 164 2.26 13.28 4.61
N TYR A 165 2.48 14.52 5.00
CA TYR A 165 3.34 14.91 6.12
C TYR A 165 2.63 15.92 7.02
N ARG A 166 3.23 16.25 8.17
CA ARG A 166 2.66 17.15 9.17
C ARG A 166 2.15 18.47 8.55
N ASN A 167 1.14 19.06 9.16
CA ASN A 167 0.56 20.36 8.74
C ASN A 167 0.02 20.39 7.30
N LYS A 168 -0.54 19.29 6.80
CA LYS A 168 -1.08 19.17 5.43
C LYS A 168 -0.02 19.36 4.33
N GLN A 169 1.24 19.26 4.67
CA GLN A 169 2.32 19.23 3.70
C GLN A 169 2.41 17.84 3.05
N GLU A 170 3.01 17.80 1.87
CA GLU A 170 3.41 16.57 1.22
C GLU A 170 4.93 16.59 1.02
N ILE A 171 5.57 15.46 1.23
CA ILE A 171 7.02 15.33 1.05
C ILE A 171 7.33 14.30 -0.05
N PRO A 172 8.52 14.39 -0.68
CA PRO A 172 8.98 13.43 -1.69
C PRO A 172 8.94 11.99 -1.17
N ASP A 173 8.47 11.08 -2.03
CA ASP A 173 8.35 9.67 -1.72
C ASP A 173 9.03 8.80 -2.80
N ALA A 174 8.95 7.47 -2.67
CA ALA A 174 9.65 6.48 -3.49
C ALA A 174 9.52 6.70 -5.00
N GLY A 175 8.36 7.19 -5.46
CA GLY A 175 8.12 7.51 -6.87
C GLY A 175 9.04 8.60 -7.42
N LEU A 176 9.35 9.64 -6.63
CA LEU A 176 10.33 10.64 -7.04
C LEU A 176 11.76 10.11 -6.95
N MET A 177 12.06 9.30 -5.93
CA MET A 177 13.40 8.69 -5.80
C MET A 177 13.73 7.78 -6.98
N VAL A 178 12.78 6.91 -7.38
CA VAL A 178 13.00 6.02 -8.52
C VAL A 178 13.13 6.78 -9.85
N ASN A 179 12.38 7.88 -10.03
CA ASN A 179 12.51 8.71 -11.22
C ASN A 179 13.91 9.32 -11.33
N MET A 180 14.43 9.87 -10.24
CA MET A 180 15.79 10.42 -10.18
C MET A 180 16.85 9.36 -10.49
N VAL A 181 16.75 8.18 -9.88
CA VAL A 181 17.68 7.07 -10.11
C VAL A 181 17.59 6.56 -11.55
N SER A 182 16.36 6.41 -12.08
CA SER A 182 16.15 5.94 -13.46
C SER A 182 16.68 6.94 -14.49
N GLU A 183 16.48 8.24 -14.25
CA GLU A 183 17.02 9.28 -15.13
C GLU A 183 18.55 9.27 -15.14
N ALA A 184 19.19 9.15 -13.97
CA ALA A 184 20.64 9.15 -13.84
C ALA A 184 21.31 7.88 -14.42
N THR A 185 20.63 6.73 -14.36
CA THR A 185 21.21 5.44 -14.78
C THR A 185 20.71 4.97 -16.15
N LYS A 186 19.66 5.60 -16.69
CA LYS A 186 18.92 5.16 -17.89
C LYS A 186 18.42 3.71 -17.79
N LYS A 187 18.18 3.24 -16.55
CA LYS A 187 17.67 1.90 -16.24
C LYS A 187 16.33 1.99 -15.50
N THR A 188 15.55 0.93 -15.58
CA THR A 188 14.24 0.81 -14.89
C THR A 188 14.30 -0.27 -13.81
N PRO A 189 13.45 -0.17 -12.76
CA PRO A 189 13.36 -1.23 -11.76
C PRO A 189 13.04 -2.58 -12.39
N SER A 190 13.76 -3.63 -11.97
CA SER A 190 13.50 -5.00 -12.42
C SER A 190 12.16 -5.54 -11.91
N ASN A 191 11.73 -5.06 -10.76
CA ASN A 191 10.43 -5.37 -10.15
C ASN A 191 9.88 -4.13 -9.43
N LYS A 192 8.56 -4.02 -9.43
CA LYS A 192 7.82 -2.95 -8.76
C LYS A 192 6.77 -3.57 -7.86
N PHE A 193 6.67 -3.08 -6.64
CA PHE A 193 5.76 -3.58 -5.60
C PHE A 193 4.82 -2.47 -5.12
N GLY A 194 3.99 -2.78 -4.12
CA GLY A 194 2.97 -1.85 -3.64
C GLY A 194 1.83 -1.63 -4.64
N LYS A 195 0.95 -0.72 -4.31
CA LYS A 195 -0.12 -0.26 -5.22
C LYS A 195 0.48 0.70 -6.27
N PRO A 196 0.09 0.65 -7.54
CA PRO A 196 -0.98 -0.16 -8.16
C PRO A 196 -0.51 -1.48 -8.79
N TYR A 197 0.67 -1.97 -8.50
CA TYR A 197 1.31 -3.04 -9.27
C TYR A 197 0.68 -4.43 -9.07
N LYS A 198 0.52 -5.15 -10.18
CA LYS A 198 -0.01 -6.53 -10.23
C LYS A 198 0.77 -7.52 -9.35
N SER A 199 2.05 -7.28 -9.11
CA SER A 199 2.88 -8.06 -8.18
C SER A 199 2.26 -8.15 -6.79
N THR A 200 1.66 -7.06 -6.30
CA THR A 200 0.96 -6.98 -5.01
C THR A 200 -0.28 -7.88 -4.99
N ILE A 201 -1.12 -7.82 -6.03
CA ILE A 201 -2.31 -8.69 -6.13
C ILE A 201 -1.89 -10.16 -6.23
N ASN A 202 -0.87 -10.49 -7.02
CA ASN A 202 -0.37 -11.87 -7.12
C ASN A 202 0.16 -12.40 -5.77
N TYR A 203 0.82 -11.55 -4.98
CA TYR A 203 1.23 -11.90 -3.62
C TYR A 203 0.02 -12.18 -2.72
N ILE A 204 -1.00 -11.30 -2.74
CA ILE A 204 -2.23 -11.46 -1.96
C ILE A 204 -2.95 -12.76 -2.32
N ILE A 205 -3.14 -13.03 -3.61
CA ILE A 205 -3.76 -14.29 -4.08
C ILE A 205 -3.03 -15.50 -3.53
N LYS A 206 -1.70 -15.51 -3.61
CA LYS A 206 -0.90 -16.63 -3.13
C LYS A 206 -0.96 -16.78 -1.61
N LYS A 207 -0.88 -15.67 -0.87
CA LYS A 207 -0.82 -15.69 0.61
C LYS A 207 -2.16 -16.03 1.25
N TYR A 208 -3.25 -15.49 0.71
CA TYR A 208 -4.58 -15.60 1.31
C TYR A 208 -5.52 -16.59 0.59
N GLY A 209 -5.08 -17.20 -0.52
CA GLY A 209 -5.86 -18.21 -1.25
C GLY A 209 -7.16 -17.68 -1.85
N CYS A 210 -7.24 -16.39 -2.20
CA CYS A 210 -8.45 -15.72 -2.64
C CYS A 210 -8.42 -15.41 -4.13
N ASN A 211 -9.55 -15.56 -4.82
CA ASN A 211 -9.71 -15.19 -6.23
C ASN A 211 -10.04 -13.70 -6.39
N ARG A 212 -9.63 -13.09 -7.51
CA ARG A 212 -9.89 -11.67 -7.81
C ARG A 212 -11.37 -11.30 -7.75
N GLY A 213 -12.24 -12.16 -8.27
CA GLY A 213 -13.70 -11.95 -8.24
C GLY A 213 -14.29 -11.82 -6.84
N ASN A 214 -13.64 -12.39 -5.82
CA ASN A 214 -14.06 -12.34 -4.42
C ASN A 214 -13.41 -11.20 -3.64
N MET A 215 -12.57 -10.38 -4.29
CA MET A 215 -11.92 -9.22 -3.66
C MET A 215 -12.72 -7.94 -3.85
N LEU A 216 -12.57 -7.00 -2.93
CA LEU A 216 -13.05 -5.62 -3.02
C LEU A 216 -11.97 -4.68 -2.55
N ILE A 217 -11.54 -3.74 -3.41
CA ILE A 217 -10.60 -2.68 -3.05
C ILE A 217 -11.38 -1.45 -2.63
N ILE A 218 -11.02 -0.88 -1.48
CA ILE A 218 -11.60 0.36 -0.97
C ILE A 218 -10.46 1.34 -0.72
N GLY A 219 -10.47 2.48 -1.42
CA GLY A 219 -9.40 3.47 -1.32
C GLY A 219 -9.81 4.83 -1.85
N ASP A 220 -8.98 5.84 -1.58
CA ASP A 220 -9.25 7.24 -1.97
C ASP A 220 -8.46 7.70 -3.20
N ARG A 221 -7.39 6.98 -3.58
CA ARG A 221 -6.51 7.38 -4.68
C ARG A 221 -6.82 6.67 -5.98
N ILE A 222 -7.21 7.44 -7.01
CA ILE A 222 -7.50 6.91 -8.35
C ILE A 222 -6.26 6.23 -8.97
N ASN A 223 -5.09 6.84 -8.82
CA ASN A 223 -3.86 6.38 -9.50
C ASN A 223 -3.17 5.18 -8.82
N THR A 224 -3.62 4.76 -7.65
CA THR A 224 -3.11 3.59 -6.93
C THR A 224 -4.19 2.57 -6.68
N ASP A 225 -5.19 2.87 -5.84
CA ASP A 225 -6.21 1.92 -5.42
C ASP A 225 -7.14 1.53 -6.56
N ILE A 226 -7.75 2.54 -7.22
CA ILE A 226 -8.72 2.29 -8.28
C ILE A 226 -8.02 1.76 -9.54
N LYS A 227 -6.86 2.32 -9.89
CA LYS A 227 -6.02 1.78 -10.95
C LYS A 227 -5.69 0.31 -10.71
N MET A 228 -5.25 -0.06 -9.50
CA MET A 228 -4.94 -1.45 -9.16
C MET A 228 -6.17 -2.35 -9.32
N ALA A 229 -7.34 -1.88 -8.91
CA ALA A 229 -8.59 -2.62 -9.07
C ALA A 229 -8.91 -2.86 -10.55
N VAL A 230 -8.93 -1.80 -11.36
CA VAL A 230 -9.27 -1.86 -12.79
C VAL A 230 -8.28 -2.73 -13.57
N GLU A 231 -6.96 -2.54 -13.36
CA GLU A 231 -5.93 -3.30 -14.08
C GLU A 231 -5.85 -4.79 -13.68
N ASN A 232 -6.55 -5.19 -12.60
CA ASN A 232 -6.59 -6.57 -12.14
C ASN A 232 -7.99 -7.20 -12.15
N ASP A 233 -8.99 -6.57 -12.76
CA ASP A 233 -10.38 -7.04 -12.81
C ASP A 233 -10.98 -7.28 -11.42
N ILE A 234 -10.70 -6.39 -10.47
CA ILE A 234 -11.20 -6.43 -9.10
C ILE A 234 -12.22 -5.30 -8.92
N SER A 235 -13.33 -5.61 -8.24
CA SER A 235 -14.32 -4.58 -7.87
C SER A 235 -13.73 -3.55 -6.92
N SER A 236 -14.19 -2.30 -6.99
CA SER A 236 -13.69 -1.24 -6.13
C SER A 236 -14.78 -0.27 -5.65
N ILE A 237 -14.56 0.30 -4.47
CA ILE A 237 -15.31 1.45 -3.96
C ILE A 237 -14.32 2.60 -3.75
N TRP A 238 -14.55 3.70 -4.46
CA TRP A 238 -13.75 4.90 -4.32
C TRP A 238 -14.28 5.80 -3.19
N ILE A 239 -13.43 6.15 -2.24
CA ILE A 239 -13.69 7.15 -1.20
C ILE A 239 -13.32 8.52 -1.75
N THR A 240 -14.32 9.32 -2.13
CA THR A 240 -14.10 10.56 -2.88
C THR A 240 -13.59 11.72 -2.01
N GLY A 241 -13.70 11.64 -0.68
CA GLY A 241 -13.41 12.75 0.23
C GLY A 241 -14.32 13.98 0.02
N GLY A 242 -15.50 13.76 -0.56
CA GLY A 242 -16.42 14.85 -0.95
C GLY A 242 -16.05 15.57 -2.26
N LYS A 243 -14.98 15.18 -2.93
CA LYS A 243 -14.60 15.74 -4.23
C LYS A 243 -15.58 15.31 -5.30
N ARG A 244 -16.04 16.23 -6.14
CA ARG A 244 -16.91 15.99 -7.30
C ARG A 244 -16.09 15.87 -8.60
N THR A 245 -14.96 15.22 -8.57
CA THR A 245 -14.13 15.02 -9.76
C THR A 245 -14.45 13.68 -10.37
N ASN A 246 -14.71 13.64 -11.69
CA ASN A 246 -14.79 12.38 -12.39
C ASN A 246 -13.37 11.79 -12.50
N PRO A 247 -13.19 10.49 -12.18
CA PRO A 247 -11.92 9.84 -12.43
C PRO A 247 -11.62 9.88 -13.93
N VAL A 248 -10.38 10.22 -14.26
CA VAL A 248 -9.87 10.16 -15.63
C VAL A 248 -9.13 8.85 -15.77
N ASN A 249 -9.48 8.04 -16.74
CA ASN A 249 -8.85 6.76 -17.14
C ASN A 249 -9.19 5.53 -16.27
N TYR A 250 -9.50 5.65 -14.97
CA TYR A 250 -9.82 4.50 -14.10
C TYR A 250 -11.14 4.75 -13.39
N TYR A 251 -12.15 3.93 -13.69
CA TYR A 251 -13.49 4.08 -13.14
C TYR A 251 -13.72 3.05 -12.02
N PRO A 252 -14.10 3.48 -10.79
CA PRO A 252 -14.48 2.56 -9.73
C PRO A 252 -15.80 1.84 -10.05
N THR A 253 -16.01 0.68 -9.42
CA THR A 253 -17.31 -0.01 -9.48
C THR A 253 -18.40 0.82 -8.82
N GLU A 254 -18.12 1.38 -7.65
CA GLU A 254 -19.01 2.27 -6.90
C GLU A 254 -18.18 3.38 -6.23
N SER A 255 -18.84 4.42 -5.72
CA SER A 255 -18.19 5.49 -4.97
C SER A 255 -19.05 6.01 -3.82
N VAL A 256 -18.38 6.43 -2.74
CA VAL A 256 -18.99 7.09 -1.59
C VAL A 256 -18.14 8.27 -1.15
N SER A 257 -18.72 9.22 -0.40
CA SER A 257 -17.98 10.39 0.03
C SER A 257 -16.97 10.11 1.14
N SER A 258 -17.22 9.10 1.99
CA SER A 258 -16.36 8.76 3.12
C SER A 258 -16.58 7.33 3.58
N ILE A 259 -15.64 6.80 4.37
CA ILE A 259 -15.77 5.50 5.03
C ILE A 259 -16.97 5.47 5.99
N GLY A 260 -17.29 6.59 6.64
CA GLY A 260 -18.47 6.74 7.49
C GLY A 260 -19.78 6.64 6.70
N GLU A 261 -19.85 7.17 5.48
CA GLU A 261 -21.00 6.95 4.60
C GLU A 261 -21.12 5.48 4.22
N LEU A 262 -20.02 4.82 3.85
CA LEU A 262 -20.01 3.39 3.53
C LEU A 262 -20.51 2.56 4.73
N TYR A 263 -20.02 2.84 5.94
CA TYR A 263 -20.54 2.21 7.15
C TYR A 263 -22.06 2.42 7.30
N ASN A 264 -22.56 3.64 7.12
CA ASN A 264 -24.01 3.94 7.24
C ASN A 264 -24.86 3.21 6.19
N ILE A 265 -24.29 2.81 5.07
CA ILE A 265 -24.97 1.98 4.07
C ILE A 265 -25.06 0.54 4.53
N ILE A 266 -23.96 -0.02 5.06
CA ILE A 266 -23.88 -1.47 5.36
C ILE A 266 -24.26 -1.84 6.81
N LYS A 267 -24.45 -0.88 7.71
CA LYS A 267 -24.75 -1.16 9.14
C LYS A 267 -26.01 -1.99 9.39
N MET A 268 -26.92 -2.01 8.41
CA MET A 268 -28.19 -2.75 8.49
C MET A 268 -28.12 -4.13 7.81
N MET A 269 -26.97 -4.54 7.28
CA MET A 269 -26.74 -5.87 6.72
C MET A 269 -26.63 -6.95 7.85
#